data_daab530ff47690c3ce46cb5bb3d7e41b
#
_entry.id   daab530ff47690c3ce46cb5bb3d7e41b
#
_cell.length_a   1.000
_cell.length_b   1.000
_cell.length_c   1.000
_cell.angle_alpha   90.00
_cell.angle_beta   90.00
_cell.angle_gamma   90.00
#
_symmetry.space_group_name_H-M   'P 1'
#
loop_
_entity.id
_entity.type
_entity.pdbx_description
1 polymer ?
#
loop_
_entity_poly.entity_id
_entity_poly.type
_entity_poly.pdbx_seq_one_letter_code
_entity_poly.pdbx_strand_id
1 'polypeptide(L)'
;MVKNRITWLVAFAIVIFCTQAFAQGYPNKPVRLIVPYSPGGSPDVFARVIGQRLTQSLGQSFIVENRPGAGGISACEMVAKAEPDGYTLLVPDIAQLAINPYLFNKLPYDSVKSFAPISLIGTIPLFLVVQPSMNVNTVPELIVLVKSKPGQLNYGTGGIGSLAHILMESFKHPLGLDIVHVPYKGSGQSVPAFLGGHLDMLMTALAAVGQHVKDGKAKALAVSSLNRSPLMPNVPPISDFIPGYDFTAEIGLLAPAGTPPAIINKLSAGVAEAVKHPDTIQRFNTICGEPTSNSPEAYAENIKRHLQRFAKAVKDSGAKAE
;
A
#
# COMPACT_ATOMS: atom_id res chain seq x y z
N MET A 1 15.66 -42.84 38.58
CA MET A 1 15.56 -42.35 37.16
C MET A 1 14.14 -42.01 36.71
N VAL A 2 13.10 -42.69 37.17
CA VAL A 2 11.69 -42.42 36.74
C VAL A 2 11.13 -41.08 37.26
N LYS A 3 11.43 -40.66 38.49
CA LYS A 3 10.96 -39.42 39.10
C LYS A 3 11.38 -38.15 38.29
N ASN A 4 12.61 -38.08 37.75
CA ASN A 4 13.07 -36.94 36.99
C ASN A 4 12.36 -36.83 35.63
N ARG A 5 12.01 -37.93 34.97
CA ARG A 5 11.28 -37.92 33.70
C ARG A 5 9.86 -37.41 33.83
N ILE A 6 9.18 -37.73 34.92
CA ILE A 6 7.82 -37.25 35.20
C ILE A 6 7.84 -35.70 35.43
N THR A 7 8.84 -35.21 36.16
CA THR A 7 9.00 -33.77 36.44
C THR A 7 9.23 -32.96 35.14
N TRP A 8 10.04 -33.49 34.23
CA TRP A 8 10.26 -32.84 32.92
C TRP A 8 9.05 -32.89 32.01
N LEU A 9 8.27 -33.98 32.01
CA LEU A 9 7.02 -34.08 31.24
C LEU A 9 5.94 -33.13 31.77
N VAL A 10 5.83 -32.99 33.09
CA VAL A 10 4.89 -32.05 33.74
C VAL A 10 5.31 -30.59 33.44
N ALA A 11 6.61 -30.26 33.54
CA ALA A 11 7.10 -28.95 33.21
C ALA A 11 6.87 -28.59 31.71
N PHE A 12 7.08 -29.54 30.81
CA PHE A 12 6.83 -29.34 29.36
C PHE A 12 5.33 -29.19 29.05
N ALA A 13 4.47 -29.95 29.72
CA ALA A 13 3.01 -29.83 29.61
C ALA A 13 2.50 -28.46 30.13
N ILE A 14 3.07 -27.94 31.22
CA ILE A 14 2.72 -26.63 31.79
C ILE A 14 3.12 -25.51 30.82
N VAL A 15 4.29 -25.59 30.16
CA VAL A 15 4.74 -24.59 29.16
C VAL A 15 3.81 -24.57 27.95
N ILE A 16 3.37 -25.73 27.44
CA ILE A 16 2.41 -25.82 26.34
C ILE A 16 1.03 -25.26 26.73
N PHE A 17 0.58 -25.49 27.97
CA PHE A 17 -0.71 -24.99 28.45
C PHE A 17 -0.72 -23.47 28.66
N CYS A 18 0.42 -22.88 29.09
CA CYS A 18 0.54 -21.43 29.25
C CYS A 18 0.52 -20.67 27.89
N THR A 19 1.03 -21.27 26.83
CA THR A 19 1.01 -20.61 25.51
C THR A 19 -0.39 -20.57 24.87
N GLN A 20 -1.26 -21.49 25.19
CA GLN A 20 -2.66 -21.49 24.73
C GLN A 20 -3.57 -20.53 25.48
N ALA A 21 -3.30 -20.26 26.76
CA ALA A 21 -4.10 -19.37 27.58
C ALA A 21 -4.09 -17.92 27.13
N PHE A 22 -2.99 -17.45 26.55
CA PHE A 22 -2.88 -16.07 26.03
C PHE A 22 -3.75 -15.80 24.80
N ALA A 23 -4.04 -16.79 23.97
CA ALA A 23 -4.81 -16.60 22.74
C ALA A 23 -6.34 -16.67 22.95
N GLN A 24 -6.82 -17.33 24.00
CA GLN A 24 -8.26 -17.45 24.26
C GLN A 24 -8.91 -16.15 24.72
N GLY A 25 -8.15 -15.20 25.27
CA GLY A 25 -8.64 -13.90 25.74
C GLY A 25 -8.30 -12.70 24.84
N TYR A 26 -7.58 -12.92 23.74
CA TYR A 26 -7.22 -11.80 22.84
C TYR A 26 -8.38 -11.45 21.89
N PRO A 27 -8.66 -10.13 21.64
CA PRO A 27 -8.22 -8.99 22.45
C PRO A 27 -9.06 -8.82 23.72
N ASN A 28 -8.44 -8.39 24.83
CA ASN A 28 -9.11 -8.10 26.11
C ASN A 28 -8.95 -6.62 26.54
N LYS A 29 -8.25 -5.82 25.72
CA LYS A 29 -8.06 -4.37 25.86
C LYS A 29 -8.04 -3.73 24.46
N PRO A 30 -8.14 -2.39 24.35
CA PRO A 30 -8.08 -1.72 23.07
C PRO A 30 -6.81 -2.00 22.27
N VAL A 31 -6.94 -2.16 20.95
CA VAL A 31 -5.85 -2.38 19.98
C VAL A 31 -5.59 -1.08 19.22
N ARG A 32 -4.33 -0.69 19.11
CA ARG A 32 -3.89 0.51 18.40
C ARG A 32 -3.50 0.17 16.97
N LEU A 33 -4.06 0.91 16.00
CA LEU A 33 -3.72 0.85 14.59
C LEU A 33 -2.87 2.08 14.24
N ILE A 34 -1.57 1.91 14.11
CA ILE A 34 -0.62 2.99 13.81
C ILE A 34 -0.60 3.20 12.29
N VAL A 35 -1.01 4.38 11.85
CA VAL A 35 -1.06 4.78 10.44
C VAL A 35 0.03 5.81 10.16
N PRO A 36 1.00 5.56 9.25
CA PRO A 36 2.14 6.44 8.97
C PRO A 36 1.76 7.66 8.10
N TYR A 37 0.50 8.08 8.11
CA TYR A 37 -0.06 9.15 7.30
C TYR A 37 -0.96 10.07 8.09
N SER A 38 -1.16 11.29 7.57
CA SER A 38 -2.14 12.23 8.12
C SER A 38 -3.56 11.70 8.02
N PRO A 39 -4.46 12.12 8.93
CA PRO A 39 -5.88 11.78 8.84
C PRO A 39 -6.49 12.16 7.49
N GLY A 40 -7.44 11.36 7.01
CA GLY A 40 -8.18 11.58 5.77
C GLY A 40 -7.50 11.06 4.50
N GLY A 41 -6.24 10.62 4.59
CA GLY A 41 -5.59 9.88 3.50
C GLY A 41 -6.15 8.47 3.34
N SER A 42 -5.92 7.85 2.17
CA SER A 42 -6.44 6.50 1.90
C SER A 42 -6.06 5.46 2.97
N PRO A 43 -4.80 5.35 3.44
CA PRO A 43 -4.47 4.38 4.50
C PRO A 43 -5.24 4.63 5.81
N ASP A 44 -5.54 5.89 6.15
CA ASP A 44 -6.34 6.24 7.32
C ASP A 44 -7.79 5.77 7.17
N VAL A 45 -8.39 5.97 5.99
CA VAL A 45 -9.77 5.52 5.70
C VAL A 45 -9.84 3.99 5.76
N PHE A 46 -8.87 3.28 5.14
CA PHE A 46 -8.78 1.81 5.22
C PHE A 46 -8.67 1.33 6.66
N ALA A 47 -7.77 1.93 7.45
CA ALA A 47 -7.57 1.58 8.84
C ALA A 47 -8.83 1.77 9.69
N ARG A 48 -9.56 2.89 9.50
CA ARG A 48 -10.80 3.16 10.24
C ARG A 48 -11.91 2.20 9.88
N VAL A 49 -12.10 1.91 8.60
CA VAL A 49 -13.16 1.00 8.15
C VAL A 49 -12.88 -0.42 8.65
N ILE A 50 -11.67 -0.94 8.47
CA ILE A 50 -11.29 -2.26 8.95
C ILE A 50 -11.28 -2.31 10.49
N GLY A 51 -10.75 -1.29 11.15
CA GLY A 51 -10.75 -1.19 12.61
C GLY A 51 -12.15 -1.21 13.20
N GLN A 52 -13.12 -0.52 12.57
CA GLN A 52 -14.52 -0.58 12.97
C GLN A 52 -15.10 -2.00 12.86
N ARG A 53 -14.80 -2.74 11.78
CA ARG A 53 -15.25 -4.12 11.60
C ARG A 53 -14.61 -5.08 12.59
N LEU A 54 -13.30 -4.94 12.81
CA LEU A 54 -12.60 -5.73 13.84
C LEU A 54 -13.15 -5.45 15.25
N THR A 55 -13.51 -4.19 15.56
CA THR A 55 -14.17 -3.83 16.81
C THR A 55 -15.48 -4.59 16.99
N GLN A 56 -16.30 -4.64 15.95
CA GLN A 56 -17.60 -5.35 15.97
C GLN A 56 -17.44 -6.86 16.09
N SER A 57 -16.47 -7.44 15.39
CA SER A 57 -16.29 -8.90 15.37
C SER A 57 -15.51 -9.46 16.56
N LEU A 58 -14.56 -8.69 17.11
CA LEU A 58 -13.67 -9.14 18.19
C LEU A 58 -14.02 -8.57 19.57
N GLY A 59 -14.99 -7.64 19.66
CA GLY A 59 -15.52 -7.13 20.92
C GLY A 59 -14.63 -6.15 21.69
N GLN A 60 -13.51 -5.69 21.08
CA GLN A 60 -12.62 -4.68 21.66
C GLN A 60 -12.35 -3.57 20.66
N SER A 61 -12.14 -2.34 21.15
CA SER A 61 -11.92 -1.17 20.30
C SER A 61 -10.61 -1.26 19.52
N PHE A 62 -10.65 -1.05 18.20
CA PHE A 62 -9.49 -0.85 17.34
C PHE A 62 -9.37 0.65 17.05
N ILE A 63 -8.36 1.30 17.64
CA ILE A 63 -8.20 2.75 17.66
C ILE A 63 -7.12 3.15 16.67
N VAL A 64 -7.49 4.00 15.68
CA VAL A 64 -6.55 4.53 14.69
C VAL A 64 -5.76 5.70 15.28
N GLU A 65 -4.44 5.62 15.21
CA GLU A 65 -3.50 6.66 15.56
C GLU A 65 -2.64 7.03 14.35
N ASN A 66 -2.81 8.26 13.87
CA ASN A 66 -2.02 8.79 12.77
C ASN A 66 -0.66 9.31 13.27
N ARG A 67 0.42 8.84 12.64
CA ARG A 67 1.81 9.22 12.93
C ARG A 67 2.52 9.61 11.63
N PRO A 68 2.19 10.76 11.04
CA PRO A 68 2.79 11.22 9.79
C PRO A 68 4.22 11.72 10.00
N GLY A 69 4.96 11.84 8.90
CA GLY A 69 6.30 12.45 8.86
C GLY A 69 7.40 11.46 8.52
N ALA A 70 8.52 11.99 8.02
CA ALA A 70 9.72 11.25 7.63
C ALA A 70 9.44 10.00 6.76
N GLY A 71 8.55 10.12 5.75
CA GLY A 71 8.18 8.97 4.90
C GLY A 71 7.49 7.83 5.66
N GLY A 72 6.95 8.07 6.87
CA GLY A 72 6.36 7.06 7.73
C GLY A 72 7.36 6.25 8.56
N ILE A 73 8.65 6.57 8.50
CA ILE A 73 9.73 5.82 9.15
C ILE A 73 9.52 5.75 10.67
N SER A 74 9.16 6.86 11.31
CA SER A 74 8.94 6.92 12.77
C SER A 74 7.78 6.04 13.24
N ALA A 75 6.72 5.94 12.45
CA ALA A 75 5.58 5.06 12.74
C ALA A 75 5.99 3.57 12.63
N CYS A 76 6.73 3.23 11.57
CA CYS A 76 7.26 1.87 11.39
C CYS A 76 8.22 1.48 12.51
N GLU A 77 9.13 2.38 12.90
CA GLU A 77 10.05 2.16 14.02
C GLU A 77 9.32 1.94 15.34
N MET A 78 8.30 2.75 15.62
CA MET A 78 7.48 2.62 16.83
C MET A 78 6.87 1.22 16.94
N VAL A 79 6.29 0.70 15.84
CA VAL A 79 5.66 -0.62 15.84
C VAL A 79 6.73 -1.73 15.85
N ALA A 80 7.83 -1.58 15.11
CA ALA A 80 8.92 -2.56 15.12
C ALA A 80 9.52 -2.80 16.51
N LYS A 81 9.46 -1.78 17.39
CA LYS A 81 9.95 -1.84 18.78
C LYS A 81 8.86 -2.10 19.82
N ALA A 82 7.60 -2.22 19.41
CA ALA A 82 6.49 -2.49 20.33
C ALA A 82 6.50 -3.95 20.82
N GLU A 83 5.84 -4.19 21.95
CA GLU A 83 5.65 -5.55 22.48
C GLU A 83 4.89 -6.41 21.46
N PRO A 84 5.32 -7.66 21.22
CA PRO A 84 4.71 -8.56 20.26
C PRO A 84 3.45 -9.25 20.83
N ASP A 85 2.57 -8.46 21.45
CA ASP A 85 1.33 -8.91 22.14
C ASP A 85 0.07 -8.70 21.28
N GLY A 86 0.20 -8.14 20.07
CA GLY A 86 -0.90 -7.89 19.15
C GLY A 86 -1.71 -6.60 19.43
N TYR A 87 -1.35 -5.79 20.42
CA TYR A 87 -2.09 -4.57 20.77
C TYR A 87 -1.56 -3.28 20.13
N THR A 88 -0.43 -3.36 19.43
CA THR A 88 0.07 -2.26 18.59
C THR A 88 0.36 -2.81 17.21
N LEU A 89 -0.43 -2.39 16.22
CA LEU A 89 -0.38 -2.87 14.85
C LEU A 89 -0.02 -1.73 13.91
N LEU A 90 0.66 -2.02 12.82
CA LEU A 90 1.01 -1.08 11.77
C LEU A 90 0.05 -1.22 10.60
N VAL A 91 -0.40 -0.08 10.05
CA VAL A 91 -1.16 -0.03 8.79
C VAL A 91 -0.36 0.80 7.77
N PRO A 92 0.69 0.24 7.18
CA PRO A 92 1.49 0.90 6.18
C PRO A 92 0.90 0.73 4.79
N ASP A 93 1.47 1.45 3.82
CA ASP A 93 1.37 1.07 2.42
C ASP A 93 2.71 0.53 1.90
N ILE A 94 2.76 0.27 0.61
CA ILE A 94 3.94 -0.28 -0.06
C ILE A 94 5.17 0.65 0.00
N ALA A 95 4.97 1.97 0.20
CA ALA A 95 6.08 2.91 0.25
C ALA A 95 6.98 2.63 1.46
N GLN A 96 6.40 2.42 2.65
CA GLN A 96 7.19 2.10 3.84
C GLN A 96 7.89 0.75 3.73
N LEU A 97 7.26 -0.22 3.08
CA LEU A 97 7.74 -1.60 3.05
C LEU A 97 8.73 -1.87 1.91
N ALA A 98 8.56 -1.24 0.74
CA ALA A 98 9.33 -1.62 -0.45
C ALA A 98 9.99 -0.44 -1.20
N ILE A 99 9.62 0.81 -0.93
CA ILE A 99 10.29 1.98 -1.54
C ILE A 99 11.33 2.56 -0.59
N ASN A 100 10.96 2.84 0.66
CA ASN A 100 11.88 3.42 1.67
C ASN A 100 13.20 2.64 1.83
N PRO A 101 13.23 1.28 1.81
CA PRO A 101 14.48 0.52 1.89
C PRO A 101 15.52 0.87 0.82
N TYR A 102 15.09 1.42 -0.31
CA TYR A 102 15.98 1.80 -1.43
C TYR A 102 16.16 3.32 -1.58
N LEU A 103 15.32 4.12 -0.91
CA LEU A 103 15.46 5.57 -0.89
C LEU A 103 16.38 6.07 0.22
N PHE A 104 16.32 5.45 1.40
CA PHE A 104 17.02 5.91 2.58
C PHE A 104 18.25 5.04 2.85
N ASN A 105 19.39 5.66 3.10
CA ASN A 105 20.63 4.96 3.39
C ASN A 105 20.61 4.16 4.70
N LYS A 106 19.75 4.55 5.64
CA LYS A 106 19.61 3.88 6.94
C LYS A 106 18.17 3.94 7.42
N LEU A 107 17.56 2.77 7.61
CA LEU A 107 16.25 2.62 8.21
C LEU A 107 16.36 2.00 9.60
N PRO A 108 15.54 2.43 10.58
CA PRO A 108 15.49 1.83 11.91
C PRO A 108 14.66 0.54 11.97
N TYR A 109 14.21 0.02 10.85
CA TYR A 109 13.45 -1.24 10.72
C TYR A 109 13.86 -1.99 9.45
N ASP A 110 13.59 -3.29 9.45
CA ASP A 110 13.69 -4.19 8.29
C ASP A 110 12.27 -4.63 7.91
N SER A 111 11.87 -4.42 6.67
CA SER A 111 10.51 -4.70 6.19
C SER A 111 10.09 -6.17 6.31
N VAL A 112 11.06 -7.10 6.37
CA VAL A 112 10.81 -8.54 6.47
C VAL A 112 10.97 -9.05 7.90
N LYS A 113 12.00 -8.56 8.62
CA LYS A 113 12.40 -9.13 9.92
C LYS A 113 11.75 -8.42 11.11
N SER A 114 11.37 -7.15 10.96
CA SER A 114 10.83 -6.37 12.08
C SER A 114 9.34 -6.56 12.29
N PHE A 115 8.64 -7.20 11.35
CA PHE A 115 7.18 -7.33 11.38
C PHE A 115 6.72 -8.77 11.13
N ALA A 116 5.56 -9.08 11.69
CA ALA A 116 4.77 -10.27 11.38
C ALA A 116 3.57 -9.85 10.52
N PRO A 117 3.52 -10.20 9.22
CA PRO A 117 2.40 -9.88 8.34
C PRO A 117 1.09 -10.54 8.83
N ILE A 118 -0.01 -9.79 8.76
CA ILE A 118 -1.35 -10.28 9.11
C ILE A 118 -2.16 -10.48 7.83
N SER A 119 -2.36 -9.44 7.05
CA SER A 119 -3.09 -9.48 5.78
C SER A 119 -2.96 -8.16 5.03
N LEU A 120 -3.15 -8.16 3.72
CA LEU A 120 -3.63 -6.98 3.02
C LEU A 120 -5.00 -6.59 3.56
N ILE A 121 -5.35 -5.29 3.51
CA ILE A 121 -6.68 -4.79 3.83
C ILE A 121 -7.32 -4.11 2.62
N GLY A 122 -6.54 -3.77 1.62
CA GLY A 122 -7.02 -3.27 0.35
C GLY A 122 -5.92 -2.71 -0.54
N THR A 123 -6.32 -2.36 -1.75
CA THR A 123 -5.43 -1.82 -2.79
C THR A 123 -6.03 -0.57 -3.43
N ILE A 124 -5.18 0.26 -3.98
CA ILE A 124 -5.56 1.44 -4.77
C ILE A 124 -4.72 1.44 -6.04
N PRO A 125 -5.30 1.07 -7.18
CA PRO A 125 -4.62 1.19 -8.45
C PRO A 125 -4.46 2.67 -8.83
N LEU A 126 -3.33 3.02 -9.47
CA LEU A 126 -3.12 4.32 -10.07
C LEU A 126 -3.42 4.25 -11.57
N PHE A 127 -3.82 5.38 -12.13
CA PHE A 127 -4.16 5.49 -13.54
C PHE A 127 -3.21 6.47 -14.22
N LEU A 128 -2.73 6.10 -15.38
CA LEU A 128 -2.06 7.01 -16.30
C LEU A 128 -3.14 7.87 -16.96
N VAL A 129 -3.20 9.13 -16.58
CA VAL A 129 -4.14 10.10 -17.13
C VAL A 129 -3.40 11.17 -17.91
N VAL A 130 -4.02 11.64 -19.00
CA VAL A 130 -3.47 12.63 -19.91
C VAL A 130 -4.45 13.77 -20.16
N GLN A 131 -3.94 14.91 -20.58
CA GLN A 131 -4.76 16.04 -21.05
C GLN A 131 -5.54 15.65 -22.31
N PRO A 132 -6.83 16.01 -22.42
CA PRO A 132 -7.60 15.80 -23.64
C PRO A 132 -6.99 16.47 -24.87
N SER A 133 -6.30 17.62 -24.69
CA SER A 133 -5.60 18.37 -25.73
C SER A 133 -4.45 17.61 -26.39
N MET A 134 -3.94 16.54 -25.77
CA MET A 134 -2.92 15.69 -26.37
C MET A 134 -3.44 14.87 -27.56
N ASN A 135 -4.78 14.74 -27.71
CA ASN A 135 -5.44 14.00 -28.78
C ASN A 135 -4.99 12.55 -28.94
N VAL A 136 -4.63 11.89 -27.83
CA VAL A 136 -4.32 10.46 -27.75
C VAL A 136 -5.44 9.71 -27.02
N ASN A 137 -5.72 8.47 -27.43
CA ASN A 137 -6.77 7.62 -26.87
C ASN A 137 -6.23 6.31 -26.30
N THR A 138 -5.01 5.97 -26.64
CA THR A 138 -4.37 4.70 -26.28
C THR A 138 -2.92 4.92 -25.84
N VAL A 139 -2.38 3.95 -25.11
CA VAL A 139 -0.96 3.97 -24.72
C VAL A 139 -0.02 3.94 -25.93
N PRO A 140 -0.25 3.13 -26.98
CA PRO A 140 0.56 3.20 -28.20
C PRO A 140 0.58 4.59 -28.86
N GLU A 141 -0.58 5.28 -28.96
CA GLU A 141 -0.63 6.66 -29.46
C GLU A 141 0.17 7.62 -28.60
N LEU A 142 0.09 7.49 -27.27
CA LEU A 142 0.90 8.29 -26.34
C LEU A 142 2.40 8.05 -26.57
N ILE A 143 2.83 6.80 -26.73
CA ILE A 143 4.24 6.45 -26.99
C ILE A 143 4.73 7.11 -28.28
N VAL A 144 3.94 7.05 -29.34
CA VAL A 144 4.29 7.72 -30.63
C VAL A 144 4.41 9.23 -30.45
N LEU A 145 3.45 9.85 -29.76
CA LEU A 145 3.47 11.30 -29.50
C LEU A 145 4.71 11.71 -28.69
N VAL A 146 5.01 10.99 -27.59
CA VAL A 146 6.19 11.30 -26.75
C VAL A 146 7.48 11.16 -27.55
N LYS A 147 7.64 10.11 -28.35
CA LYS A 147 8.83 9.91 -29.19
C LYS A 147 8.98 10.95 -30.28
N SER A 148 7.90 11.58 -30.75
CA SER A 148 7.96 12.68 -31.69
C SER A 148 8.33 14.04 -31.08
N LYS A 149 8.26 14.13 -29.73
CA LYS A 149 8.51 15.37 -28.96
C LYS A 149 9.39 15.12 -27.73
N PRO A 150 10.62 14.60 -27.89
CA PRO A 150 11.48 14.25 -26.76
C PRO A 150 11.74 15.47 -25.88
N GLY A 151 11.59 15.30 -24.54
CA GLY A 151 11.82 16.33 -23.54
C GLY A 151 10.83 17.51 -23.55
N GLN A 152 9.77 17.49 -24.38
CA GLN A 152 8.81 18.60 -24.47
C GLN A 152 7.54 18.35 -23.63
N LEU A 153 7.21 17.09 -23.36
CA LEU A 153 6.06 16.73 -22.55
C LEU A 153 6.49 16.53 -21.10
N ASN A 154 5.56 16.77 -20.17
CA ASN A 154 5.85 16.66 -18.75
C ASN A 154 4.81 15.82 -18.01
N TYR A 155 5.19 15.34 -16.81
CA TYR A 155 4.28 14.68 -15.88
C TYR A 155 4.47 15.17 -14.45
N GLY A 156 3.38 15.28 -13.73
CA GLY A 156 3.39 15.67 -12.32
C GLY A 156 3.33 14.48 -11.35
N THR A 157 3.91 14.66 -10.19
CA THR A 157 3.81 13.68 -9.08
C THR A 157 3.63 14.37 -7.73
N GLY A 158 3.43 13.58 -6.68
CA GLY A 158 3.42 14.05 -5.29
C GLY A 158 4.81 14.28 -4.69
N GLY A 159 5.86 14.30 -5.51
CA GLY A 159 7.25 14.54 -5.10
C GLY A 159 8.20 13.42 -5.55
N ILE A 160 9.50 13.71 -5.44
CA ILE A 160 10.56 12.75 -5.73
C ILE A 160 10.43 11.55 -4.78
N GLY A 161 10.54 10.32 -5.32
CA GLY A 161 10.40 9.08 -4.56
C GLY A 161 8.97 8.70 -4.19
N SER A 162 7.95 9.52 -4.53
CA SER A 162 6.56 9.10 -4.37
C SER A 162 6.23 7.89 -5.24
N LEU A 163 5.22 7.10 -4.85
CA LEU A 163 4.78 5.96 -5.65
C LEU A 163 4.50 6.37 -7.11
N ALA A 164 3.79 7.49 -7.32
CA ALA A 164 3.50 8.01 -8.66
C ALA A 164 4.76 8.31 -9.48
N HIS A 165 5.83 8.83 -8.84
CA HIS A 165 7.13 9.03 -9.48
C HIS A 165 7.74 7.69 -9.93
N ILE A 166 7.85 6.74 -9.01
CA ILE A 166 8.43 5.42 -9.31
C ILE A 166 7.66 4.70 -10.42
N LEU A 167 6.32 4.80 -10.41
CA LEU A 167 5.48 4.19 -11.44
C LEU A 167 5.68 4.83 -12.81
N MET A 168 5.76 6.16 -12.88
CA MET A 168 6.03 6.86 -14.14
C MET A 168 7.42 6.54 -14.68
N GLU A 169 8.44 6.48 -13.85
CA GLU A 169 9.77 6.08 -14.30
C GLU A 169 9.80 4.62 -14.77
N SER A 170 9.08 3.72 -14.08
CA SER A 170 8.92 2.33 -14.50
C SER A 170 8.13 2.18 -15.82
N PHE A 171 7.30 3.17 -16.17
CA PHE A 171 6.64 3.26 -17.48
C PHE A 171 7.57 3.82 -18.55
N LYS A 172 8.28 4.92 -18.25
CA LYS A 172 9.15 5.62 -19.19
C LYS A 172 10.37 4.81 -19.61
N HIS A 173 11.07 4.26 -18.61
CA HIS A 173 12.41 3.70 -18.80
C HIS A 173 12.45 2.53 -19.80
N PRO A 174 11.58 1.49 -19.68
CA PRO A 174 11.59 0.36 -20.63
C PRO A 174 11.25 0.76 -22.07
N LEU A 175 10.51 1.85 -22.24
CA LEU A 175 10.03 2.34 -23.54
C LEU A 175 10.96 3.41 -24.16
N GLY A 176 12.00 3.83 -23.43
CA GLY A 176 12.91 4.89 -23.85
C GLY A 176 12.21 6.24 -24.07
N LEU A 177 11.26 6.59 -23.19
CA LEU A 177 10.47 7.82 -23.31
C LEU A 177 11.15 8.96 -22.55
N ASP A 178 11.33 10.09 -23.22
CA ASP A 178 11.84 11.32 -22.63
C ASP A 178 10.68 12.25 -22.27
N ILE A 179 10.30 12.23 -20.98
CA ILE A 179 9.20 13.02 -20.40
C ILE A 179 9.73 13.70 -19.13
N VAL A 180 9.55 15.00 -19.01
CA VAL A 180 10.07 15.82 -17.91
C VAL A 180 9.27 15.59 -16.63
N HIS A 181 9.96 15.30 -15.54
CA HIS A 181 9.32 15.18 -14.21
C HIS A 181 9.15 16.53 -13.54
N VAL A 182 7.95 16.83 -13.06
CA VAL A 182 7.62 18.04 -12.28
C VAL A 182 7.12 17.61 -10.90
N PRO A 183 7.97 17.68 -9.84
CA PRO A 183 7.59 17.28 -8.49
C PRO A 183 6.75 18.35 -7.78
N TYR A 184 5.67 17.93 -7.13
CA TYR A 184 4.83 18.72 -6.23
C TYR A 184 4.89 18.19 -4.79
N LYS A 185 4.23 18.87 -3.84
CA LYS A 185 4.13 18.43 -2.43
C LYS A 185 2.90 17.53 -2.18
N GLY A 186 2.48 16.74 -3.17
CA GLY A 186 1.34 15.84 -3.10
C GLY A 186 0.33 16.04 -4.24
N SER A 187 -0.61 15.08 -4.35
CA SER A 187 -1.67 15.12 -5.37
C SER A 187 -2.61 16.33 -5.23
N GLY A 188 -2.75 16.89 -4.02
CA GLY A 188 -3.50 18.12 -3.79
C GLY A 188 -2.98 19.35 -4.56
N GLN A 189 -1.72 19.32 -5.02
CA GLN A 189 -1.12 20.37 -5.86
C GLN A 189 -0.98 19.93 -7.31
N SER A 190 -0.55 18.68 -7.57
CA SER A 190 -0.33 18.21 -8.94
C SER A 190 -1.63 18.06 -9.74
N VAL A 191 -2.74 17.67 -9.12
CA VAL A 191 -4.03 17.53 -9.80
C VAL A 191 -4.59 18.88 -10.27
N PRO A 192 -4.68 19.94 -9.45
CA PRO A 192 -5.06 21.27 -9.93
C PRO A 192 -4.11 21.80 -11.03
N ALA A 193 -2.80 21.58 -10.91
CA ALA A 193 -1.83 21.99 -11.95
C ALA A 193 -2.09 21.25 -13.27
N PHE A 194 -2.40 19.96 -13.23
CA PHE A 194 -2.81 19.18 -14.38
C PHE A 194 -4.10 19.73 -15.00
N LEU A 195 -5.15 19.94 -14.20
CA LEU A 195 -6.42 20.48 -14.70
C LEU A 195 -6.29 21.90 -15.27
N GLY A 196 -5.32 22.68 -14.78
CA GLY A 196 -4.97 24.00 -15.30
C GLY A 196 -4.09 23.98 -16.57
N GLY A 197 -3.75 22.79 -17.09
CA GLY A 197 -2.94 22.65 -18.33
C GLY A 197 -1.43 22.87 -18.13
N HIS A 198 -0.93 22.94 -16.88
CA HIS A 198 0.50 23.04 -16.58
C HIS A 198 1.24 21.70 -16.66
N LEU A 199 0.50 20.60 -16.68
CA LEU A 199 0.99 19.23 -16.80
C LEU A 199 0.27 18.51 -17.92
N ASP A 200 1.02 17.73 -18.71
CA ASP A 200 0.47 16.91 -19.80
C ASP A 200 -0.15 15.61 -19.26
N MET A 201 0.45 15.02 -18.23
CA MET A 201 0.02 13.75 -17.70
C MET A 201 0.27 13.59 -16.19
N LEU A 202 -0.45 12.63 -15.58
CA LEU A 202 -0.28 12.20 -14.20
C LEU A 202 -0.34 10.66 -14.11
N MET A 203 0.32 10.12 -13.09
CA MET A 203 0.02 8.80 -12.53
C MET A 203 -0.66 9.02 -11.17
N THR A 204 -1.97 8.76 -11.07
CA THR A 204 -2.73 9.14 -9.87
C THR A 204 -3.94 8.22 -9.63
N ALA A 205 -4.46 8.22 -8.38
CA ALA A 205 -5.65 7.45 -8.03
C ALA A 205 -6.93 8.10 -8.59
N LEU A 206 -7.94 7.27 -8.90
CA LEU A 206 -9.25 7.76 -9.37
C LEU A 206 -9.95 8.70 -8.40
N ALA A 207 -9.73 8.56 -7.09
CA ALA A 207 -10.27 9.47 -6.10
C ALA A 207 -9.93 10.94 -6.39
N ALA A 208 -8.77 11.19 -7.00
CA ALA A 208 -8.31 12.54 -7.31
C ALA A 208 -8.79 13.06 -8.68
N VAL A 209 -9.08 12.18 -9.65
CA VAL A 209 -9.36 12.57 -11.04
C VAL A 209 -10.61 11.94 -11.64
N GLY A 210 -11.25 10.98 -10.96
CA GLY A 210 -12.33 10.17 -11.53
C GLY A 210 -13.53 11.01 -12.02
N GLN A 211 -13.91 12.06 -11.29
CA GLN A 211 -14.96 12.98 -11.76
C GLN A 211 -14.52 13.76 -13.00
N HIS A 212 -13.26 14.20 -13.04
CA HIS A 212 -12.71 14.93 -14.19
C HIS A 212 -12.60 14.06 -15.45
N VAL A 213 -12.36 12.75 -15.27
CA VAL A 213 -12.40 11.79 -16.38
C VAL A 213 -13.83 11.65 -16.91
N LYS A 214 -14.84 11.53 -16.02
CA LYS A 214 -16.25 11.48 -16.41
C LYS A 214 -16.70 12.74 -17.14
N ASP A 215 -16.21 13.91 -16.72
CA ASP A 215 -16.52 15.21 -17.30
C ASP A 215 -15.71 15.50 -18.59
N GLY A 216 -14.87 14.57 -19.04
CA GLY A 216 -14.01 14.73 -20.24
C GLY A 216 -12.86 15.72 -20.06
N LYS A 217 -12.56 16.17 -18.82
CA LYS A 217 -11.46 17.09 -18.49
C LYS A 217 -10.12 16.37 -18.30
N ALA A 218 -10.12 15.07 -18.27
CA ALA A 218 -8.97 14.18 -18.20
C ALA A 218 -9.30 12.90 -18.95
N LYS A 219 -8.29 12.19 -19.46
CA LYS A 219 -8.46 10.92 -20.15
C LYS A 219 -7.59 9.87 -19.48
N ALA A 220 -8.19 8.78 -18.98
CA ALA A 220 -7.47 7.63 -18.42
C ALA A 220 -7.08 6.69 -19.58
N LEU A 221 -5.79 6.45 -19.76
CA LEU A 221 -5.26 5.59 -20.83
C LEU A 221 -4.93 4.18 -20.36
N ALA A 222 -4.46 4.02 -19.13
CA ALA A 222 -4.10 2.71 -18.56
C ALA A 222 -4.14 2.71 -17.04
N VAL A 223 -4.21 1.52 -16.45
CA VAL A 223 -4.15 1.28 -15.00
C VAL A 223 -2.87 0.56 -14.61
N SER A 224 -2.34 0.88 -13.44
CA SER A 224 -1.05 0.37 -12.96
C SER A 224 -1.10 -1.05 -12.39
N SER A 225 -2.29 -1.56 -12.05
CA SER A 225 -2.51 -2.92 -11.58
C SER A 225 -2.40 -3.95 -12.70
N LEU A 226 -2.10 -5.21 -12.32
CA LEU A 226 -2.00 -6.31 -13.28
C LEU A 226 -3.33 -6.55 -14.03
N ASN A 227 -4.45 -6.37 -13.34
CA ASN A 227 -5.79 -6.55 -13.87
C ASN A 227 -6.49 -5.19 -14.03
N ARG A 228 -7.53 -5.16 -14.87
CA ARG A 228 -8.43 -4.01 -15.01
C ARG A 228 -9.10 -3.71 -13.67
N SER A 229 -9.24 -2.43 -13.35
CA SER A 229 -10.01 -2.03 -12.18
C SER A 229 -11.52 -2.17 -12.45
N PRO A 230 -12.29 -2.74 -11.52
CA PRO A 230 -13.76 -2.77 -11.62
C PRO A 230 -14.38 -1.37 -11.75
N LEU A 231 -13.70 -0.35 -11.25
CA LEU A 231 -14.15 1.04 -11.30
C LEU A 231 -14.02 1.66 -12.70
N MET A 232 -13.10 1.13 -13.54
CA MET A 232 -12.90 1.53 -14.94
C MET A 232 -12.59 0.30 -15.82
N PRO A 233 -13.55 -0.58 -16.08
CA PRO A 233 -13.31 -1.87 -16.73
C PRO A 233 -12.82 -1.76 -18.18
N ASN A 234 -13.03 -0.61 -18.82
CA ASN A 234 -12.60 -0.34 -20.19
C ASN A 234 -11.16 0.14 -20.30
N VAL A 235 -10.52 0.54 -19.17
CA VAL A 235 -9.14 1.01 -19.16
C VAL A 235 -8.20 -0.20 -19.07
N PRO A 236 -7.27 -0.40 -20.03
CA PRO A 236 -6.36 -1.54 -20.03
C PRO A 236 -5.29 -1.42 -18.94
N PRO A 237 -4.72 -2.53 -18.46
CA PRO A 237 -3.55 -2.48 -17.60
C PRO A 237 -2.30 -2.10 -18.40
N ILE A 238 -1.34 -1.43 -17.73
CA ILE A 238 -0.04 -1.10 -18.35
C ILE A 238 0.74 -2.36 -18.72
N SER A 239 0.47 -3.48 -18.05
CA SER A 239 1.07 -4.79 -18.35
C SER A 239 0.76 -5.31 -19.76
N ASP A 240 -0.31 -4.84 -20.40
CA ASP A 240 -0.61 -5.16 -21.81
C ASP A 240 0.45 -4.56 -22.77
N PHE A 241 1.19 -3.55 -22.33
CA PHE A 241 2.22 -2.84 -23.12
C PHE A 241 3.63 -3.05 -22.59
N ILE A 242 3.78 -3.30 -21.28
CA ILE A 242 5.06 -3.52 -20.60
C ILE A 242 4.93 -4.81 -19.78
N PRO A 243 5.43 -5.95 -20.29
CA PRO A 243 5.35 -7.22 -19.57
C PRO A 243 5.91 -7.13 -18.15
N GLY A 244 5.14 -7.62 -17.17
CA GLY A 244 5.53 -7.61 -15.76
C GLY A 244 5.29 -6.28 -15.03
N TYR A 245 4.73 -5.26 -15.67
CA TYR A 245 4.29 -4.05 -15.00
C TYR A 245 3.07 -4.36 -14.13
N ASP A 246 3.25 -4.24 -12.83
CA ASP A 246 2.20 -4.49 -11.83
C ASP A 246 2.56 -3.72 -10.57
N PHE A 247 2.08 -2.50 -10.48
CA PHE A 247 2.33 -1.60 -9.36
C PHE A 247 1.00 -1.06 -8.84
N THR A 248 0.70 -1.40 -7.60
CA THR A 248 -0.53 -0.97 -6.93
C THR A 248 -0.16 -0.46 -5.54
N ALA A 249 -0.82 0.58 -5.07
CA ALA A 249 -0.71 0.94 -3.67
C ALA A 249 -1.41 -0.14 -2.85
N GLU A 250 -0.64 -0.95 -2.16
CA GLU A 250 -1.12 -2.00 -1.26
C GLU A 250 -1.09 -1.49 0.18
N ILE A 251 -2.22 -1.51 0.84
CA ILE A 251 -2.36 -1.19 2.27
C ILE A 251 -2.53 -2.49 3.03
N GLY A 252 -1.72 -2.70 4.05
CA GLY A 252 -1.75 -3.92 4.84
C GLY A 252 -1.85 -3.69 6.33
N LEU A 253 -1.95 -4.79 7.06
CA LEU A 253 -1.92 -4.85 8.51
C LEU A 253 -0.78 -5.75 8.94
N LEU A 254 0.09 -5.24 9.82
CA LEU A 254 1.24 -5.95 10.36
C LEU A 254 1.30 -5.79 11.88
N ALA A 255 1.85 -6.81 12.54
CA ALA A 255 2.21 -6.77 13.96
C ALA A 255 3.75 -6.69 14.12
N PRO A 256 4.28 -6.40 15.33
CA PRO A 256 5.68 -6.59 15.63
C PRO A 256 6.14 -8.03 15.40
N ALA A 257 7.40 -8.21 15.00
CA ALA A 257 7.97 -9.55 14.86
C ALA A 257 7.89 -10.32 16.20
N GLY A 258 7.61 -11.62 16.13
CA GLY A 258 7.44 -12.45 17.33
C GLY A 258 6.03 -12.45 17.92
N THR A 259 5.06 -11.73 17.34
CA THR A 259 3.65 -11.84 17.75
C THR A 259 3.15 -13.27 17.58
N PRO A 260 2.49 -13.85 18.58
CA PRO A 260 2.05 -15.24 18.54
C PRO A 260 1.19 -15.58 17.33
N PRO A 261 1.42 -16.72 16.65
CA PRO A 261 0.65 -17.13 15.46
C PRO A 261 -0.86 -17.16 15.66
N ALA A 262 -1.31 -17.54 16.87
CA ALA A 262 -2.74 -17.56 17.18
C ALA A 262 -3.39 -16.16 17.11
N ILE A 263 -2.65 -15.10 17.50
CA ILE A 263 -3.10 -13.70 17.38
C ILE A 263 -3.11 -13.28 15.91
N ILE A 264 -2.03 -13.57 15.17
CA ILE A 264 -1.93 -13.28 13.73
C ILE A 264 -3.09 -13.91 12.97
N ASN A 265 -3.35 -15.19 13.17
CA ASN A 265 -4.42 -15.92 12.50
C ASN A 265 -5.81 -15.38 12.87
N LYS A 266 -6.04 -15.02 14.13
CA LYS A 266 -7.31 -14.41 14.55
C LYS A 266 -7.55 -13.07 13.90
N LEU A 267 -6.54 -12.20 13.83
CA LEU A 267 -6.62 -10.91 13.15
C LEU A 267 -6.81 -11.08 11.64
N SER A 268 -6.07 -11.99 11.01
CA SER A 268 -6.19 -12.30 9.58
C SER A 268 -7.59 -12.79 9.22
N ALA A 269 -8.17 -13.69 10.00
CA ALA A 269 -9.56 -14.14 9.82
C ALA A 269 -10.56 -12.98 9.96
N GLY A 270 -10.37 -12.10 10.95
CA GLY A 270 -11.21 -10.92 11.13
C GLY A 270 -11.12 -9.95 9.95
N VAL A 271 -9.92 -9.73 9.39
CA VAL A 271 -9.73 -8.93 8.17
C VAL A 271 -10.42 -9.57 6.97
N ALA A 272 -10.28 -10.90 6.79
CA ALA A 272 -10.89 -11.62 5.67
C ALA A 272 -12.43 -11.50 5.65
N GLU A 273 -13.06 -11.44 6.81
CA GLU A 273 -14.50 -11.17 6.92
C GLU A 273 -14.82 -9.68 6.73
N ALA A 274 -13.99 -8.79 7.29
CA ALA A 274 -14.21 -7.35 7.22
C ALA A 274 -14.21 -6.83 5.77
N VAL A 275 -13.32 -7.32 4.91
CA VAL A 275 -13.22 -6.87 3.50
C VAL A 275 -14.40 -7.31 2.63
N LYS A 276 -15.11 -8.37 3.01
CA LYS A 276 -16.30 -8.87 2.30
C LYS A 276 -17.57 -8.12 2.67
N HIS A 277 -17.54 -7.36 3.76
CA HIS A 277 -18.75 -6.71 4.25
C HIS A 277 -19.22 -5.60 3.29
N PRO A 278 -20.55 -5.53 2.95
CA PRO A 278 -21.07 -4.55 1.99
C PRO A 278 -20.69 -3.10 2.32
N ASP A 279 -20.77 -2.69 3.59
CA ASP A 279 -20.38 -1.32 3.98
C ASP A 279 -18.87 -1.06 3.79
N THR A 280 -18.01 -2.10 3.95
CA THR A 280 -16.58 -1.95 3.68
C THR A 280 -16.38 -1.69 2.19
N ILE A 281 -17.00 -2.49 1.34
CA ILE A 281 -16.94 -2.34 -0.11
C ILE A 281 -17.45 -0.95 -0.52
N GLN A 282 -18.60 -0.54 0.01
CA GLN A 282 -19.17 0.77 -0.28
C GLN A 282 -18.24 1.92 0.13
N ARG A 283 -17.68 1.88 1.34
CA ARG A 283 -16.78 2.93 1.83
C ARG A 283 -15.46 2.96 1.06
N PHE A 284 -14.91 1.81 0.69
CA PHE A 284 -13.68 1.75 -0.11
C PHE A 284 -13.94 2.30 -1.51
N ASN A 285 -15.09 2.02 -2.11
CA ASN A 285 -15.47 2.60 -3.41
C ASN A 285 -15.51 4.14 -3.39
N THR A 286 -15.83 4.78 -2.24
CA THR A 286 -15.82 6.26 -2.16
C THR A 286 -14.43 6.87 -2.34
N ILE A 287 -13.38 6.11 -2.03
CA ILE A 287 -11.99 6.52 -2.22
C ILE A 287 -11.30 5.77 -3.37
N CYS A 288 -12.12 5.13 -4.22
CA CYS A 288 -11.66 4.31 -5.34
C CYS A 288 -10.64 3.24 -4.92
N GLY A 289 -10.81 2.69 -3.73
CA GLY A 289 -10.05 1.58 -3.18
C GLY A 289 -10.76 0.26 -3.40
N GLU A 290 -10.00 -0.80 -3.53
CA GLU A 290 -10.49 -2.16 -3.73
C GLU A 290 -10.22 -2.98 -2.45
N PRO A 291 -11.26 -3.44 -1.72
CA PRO A 291 -11.06 -4.27 -0.54
C PRO A 291 -10.47 -5.63 -0.97
N THR A 292 -9.42 -6.04 -0.30
CA THR A 292 -8.79 -7.34 -0.54
C THR A 292 -8.16 -7.86 0.74
N SER A 293 -7.99 -9.17 0.82
CA SER A 293 -7.26 -9.83 1.90
C SER A 293 -6.47 -11.01 1.36
N ASN A 294 -5.46 -11.42 2.09
CA ASN A 294 -4.69 -12.63 1.82
C ASN A 294 -4.25 -13.27 3.14
N SER A 295 -3.66 -14.48 3.06
CA SER A 295 -3.09 -15.12 4.25
C SER A 295 -1.82 -14.39 4.72
N PRO A 296 -1.40 -14.56 5.98
CA PRO A 296 -0.16 -14.01 6.50
C PRO A 296 1.07 -14.41 5.65
N GLU A 297 1.12 -15.66 5.20
CA GLU A 297 2.20 -16.19 4.37
C GLU A 297 2.19 -15.55 2.98
N ALA A 298 1.01 -15.43 2.36
CA ALA A 298 0.86 -14.77 1.07
C ALA A 298 1.24 -13.29 1.14
N TYR A 299 0.92 -12.62 2.25
CA TYR A 299 1.32 -11.22 2.44
C TYR A 299 2.84 -11.09 2.66
N ALA A 300 3.45 -12.02 3.41
CA ALA A 300 4.91 -12.05 3.56
C ALA A 300 5.63 -12.21 2.21
N GLU A 301 5.14 -13.11 1.34
CA GLU A 301 5.69 -13.29 -0.01
C GLU A 301 5.44 -12.06 -0.90
N ASN A 302 4.29 -11.39 -0.77
CA ASN A 302 4.04 -10.12 -1.46
C ASN A 302 5.08 -9.06 -1.09
N ILE A 303 5.37 -8.87 0.20
CA ILE A 303 6.38 -7.91 0.66
C ILE A 303 7.75 -8.21 0.02
N LYS A 304 8.19 -9.48 0.01
CA LYS A 304 9.46 -9.88 -0.61
C LYS A 304 9.48 -9.61 -2.12
N ARG A 305 8.40 -9.96 -2.82
CA ARG A 305 8.26 -9.71 -4.25
C ARG A 305 8.31 -8.21 -4.57
N HIS A 306 7.64 -7.39 -3.76
CA HIS A 306 7.69 -5.94 -3.92
C HIS A 306 9.08 -5.36 -3.63
N LEU A 307 9.77 -5.83 -2.62
CA LEU A 307 11.16 -5.43 -2.37
C LEU A 307 12.04 -5.66 -3.60
N GLN A 308 11.95 -6.85 -4.23
CA GLN A 308 12.72 -7.14 -5.45
C GLN A 308 12.32 -6.22 -6.62
N ARG A 309 11.01 -6.01 -6.83
CA ARG A 309 10.48 -5.17 -7.91
C ARG A 309 10.86 -3.70 -7.73
N PHE A 310 10.68 -3.16 -6.54
CA PHE A 310 10.97 -1.75 -6.25
C PHE A 310 12.47 -1.45 -6.16
N ALA A 311 13.34 -2.44 -5.84
CA ALA A 311 14.79 -2.26 -5.93
C ALA A 311 15.23 -1.75 -7.30
N LYS A 312 14.72 -2.39 -8.38
CA LYS A 312 14.99 -1.97 -9.75
C LYS A 312 14.31 -0.64 -10.07
N ALA A 313 13.03 -0.51 -9.76
CA ALA A 313 12.24 0.68 -10.08
C ALA A 313 12.78 1.96 -9.43
N VAL A 314 13.18 1.90 -8.14
CA VAL A 314 13.78 3.05 -7.44
C VAL A 314 15.16 3.38 -8.02
N LYS A 315 15.99 2.37 -8.32
CA LYS A 315 17.29 2.59 -8.97
C LYS A 315 17.14 3.27 -10.33
N ASP A 316 16.23 2.77 -11.16
CA ASP A 316 16.00 3.28 -12.52
C ASP A 316 15.39 4.69 -12.49
N SER A 317 14.61 5.04 -11.47
CA SER A 317 14.04 6.38 -11.31
C SER A 317 15.06 7.46 -10.95
N GLY A 318 16.25 7.07 -10.49
CA GLY A 318 17.24 8.01 -9.95
C GLY A 318 16.81 8.70 -8.66
N ALA A 319 15.67 8.31 -8.06
CA ALA A 319 15.16 8.90 -6.82
C ALA A 319 16.11 8.64 -5.66
N LYS A 320 16.39 9.70 -4.89
CA LYS A 320 17.14 9.63 -3.64
C LYS A 320 16.38 10.42 -2.60
N ALA A 321 16.33 9.92 -1.37
CA ALA A 321 15.91 10.74 -0.24
C ALA A 321 16.99 11.78 0.06
N GLU A 322 16.57 13.02 0.25
CA GLU A 322 17.45 14.09 0.74
C GLU A 322 17.84 13.85 2.20
#